data_5dd6bc6f27994bcc7a2376b8c8e6cc3b
#
_entry.id   5dd6bc6f27994bcc7a2376b8c8e6cc3b
#
_cell.length_a   1.000
_cell.length_b   1.000
_cell.length_c   1.000
_cell.angle_alpha   90.00
_cell.angle_beta   90.00
_cell.angle_gamma   90.00
#
_symmetry.space_group_name_H-M   'P 1'
#
loop_
_entity.id
_entity.type
_entity.pdbx_description
1 polymer ?
#
loop_
_entity_poly.entity_id
_entity_poly.type
_entity_poly.pdbx_seq_one_letter_code
_entity_poly.pdbx_strand_id
1 'polypeptide(L)'
;IITLQDGLKVEAQVPIIISASRSTDIPAFYSDWFVSRWEKGYIKWTNPFNGQPLYVSFKNARCVVFWTKNPKTFMKHLDWCDKNIPNYYFQFSLNDYDAEKYEAKVPSVESRIKTFKELSQRLGKKRVVWRYDPLILTKDIDVKELLRRVENIGNQIHEFTEKLVFSFVDISIYKKVENNLNKENVQYIEW
;
A
#
# COMPACT_ATOMS: atom_id res chain seq x y z
N ILE A 1 5.82 25.31 12.23
CA ILE A 1 4.97 25.31 13.43
C ILE A 1 3.51 25.17 12.99
N ILE A 2 2.75 24.33 13.67
CA ILE A 2 1.29 24.19 13.53
C ILE A 2 0.63 24.47 14.89
N THR A 3 -0.64 24.88 14.87
CA THR A 3 -1.44 25.02 16.08
C THR A 3 -2.38 23.83 16.20
N LEU A 4 -2.30 23.13 17.31
CA LEU A 4 -3.18 21.99 17.63
C LEU A 4 -4.59 22.46 18.05
N GLN A 5 -5.53 21.54 18.17
CA GLN A 5 -6.91 21.86 18.57
C GLN A 5 -7.05 22.47 19.97
N ASP A 6 -6.12 22.15 20.86
CA ASP A 6 -6.01 22.72 22.22
C ASP A 6 -5.28 24.06 22.29
N GLY A 7 -4.91 24.63 21.13
CA GLY A 7 -4.17 25.89 21.02
C GLY A 7 -2.64 25.77 21.18
N LEU A 8 -2.12 24.58 21.50
CA LEU A 8 -0.68 24.34 21.62
C LEU A 8 0.01 24.49 20.26
N LYS A 9 1.12 25.23 20.23
CA LYS A 9 1.98 25.35 19.04
C LYS A 9 3.10 24.33 19.10
N VAL A 10 3.20 23.50 18.04
CA VAL A 10 4.22 22.46 17.92
C VAL A 10 4.95 22.54 16.59
N GLU A 11 6.18 22.06 16.57
CA GLU A 11 6.90 21.86 15.32
C GLU A 11 6.29 20.70 14.54
N ALA A 12 6.22 20.84 13.21
CA ALA A 12 5.73 19.80 12.32
C ALA A 12 6.57 19.72 11.05
N GLN A 13 6.78 18.52 10.58
CA GLN A 13 7.29 18.30 9.23
C GLN A 13 6.22 18.70 8.21
N VAL A 14 6.66 19.23 7.06
CA VAL A 14 5.76 19.74 6.01
C VAL A 14 6.18 19.12 4.67
N PRO A 15 5.98 17.81 4.47
CA PRO A 15 6.42 17.12 3.27
C PRO A 15 5.61 17.53 2.03
N ILE A 16 6.26 17.46 0.88
CA ILE A 16 5.64 17.70 -0.44
C ILE A 16 4.90 16.45 -0.91
N ILE A 17 5.42 15.26 -0.58
CA ILE A 17 4.82 13.97 -0.90
C ILE A 17 4.48 13.26 0.39
N ILE A 18 3.23 12.83 0.51
CA ILE A 18 2.74 12.03 1.63
C ILE A 18 2.69 10.57 1.19
N SER A 19 3.46 9.72 1.86
CA SER A 19 3.32 8.27 1.73
C SER A 19 2.29 7.79 2.76
N ALA A 20 1.10 7.45 2.29
CA ALA A 20 0.00 6.97 3.12
C ALA A 20 -0.01 5.44 3.13
N SER A 21 0.36 4.82 4.26
CA SER A 21 0.42 3.37 4.48
C SER A 21 1.83 2.81 4.72
N ARG A 22 2.55 3.34 5.69
CA ARG A 22 3.86 2.78 6.04
C ARG A 22 3.75 1.62 7.03
N SER A 23 2.93 1.77 8.06
CA SER A 23 2.81 0.79 9.15
C SER A 23 1.55 -0.06 9.04
N THR A 24 0.59 0.37 8.23
CA THR A 24 -0.70 -0.30 8.00
C THR A 24 -1.25 0.07 6.63
N ASP A 25 -2.19 -0.71 6.11
CA ASP A 25 -2.91 -0.40 4.88
C ASP A 25 -4.03 0.61 5.18
N ILE A 26 -3.73 1.91 5.04
CA ILE A 26 -4.69 2.99 5.31
C ILE A 26 -5.93 2.90 4.41
N PRO A 27 -5.81 2.70 3.09
CA PRO A 27 -6.98 2.53 2.23
C PRO A 27 -7.88 1.36 2.63
N ALA A 28 -7.30 0.25 3.09
CA ALA A 28 -8.08 -0.92 3.46
C ALA A 28 -8.82 -0.75 4.80
N PHE A 29 -8.17 -0.15 5.81
CA PHE A 29 -8.64 -0.22 7.20
C PHE A 29 -8.96 1.13 7.85
N TYR A 30 -8.43 2.23 7.30
CA TYR A 30 -8.47 3.55 7.95
C TYR A 30 -8.88 4.68 7.00
N SER A 31 -9.74 4.37 6.03
CA SER A 31 -10.16 5.33 5.00
C SER A 31 -10.84 6.58 5.58
N ASP A 32 -11.81 6.41 6.48
CA ASP A 32 -12.54 7.53 7.11
C ASP A 32 -11.62 8.35 8.04
N TRP A 33 -10.69 7.65 8.75
CA TRP A 33 -9.68 8.29 9.56
C TRP A 33 -8.75 9.18 8.72
N PHE A 34 -8.31 8.70 7.55
CA PHE A 34 -7.45 9.48 6.66
C PHE A 34 -8.15 10.80 6.22
N VAL A 35 -9.41 10.70 5.79
CA VAL A 35 -10.22 11.87 5.41
C VAL A 35 -10.29 12.86 6.56
N SER A 36 -10.68 12.40 7.75
CA SER A 36 -10.75 13.24 8.95
C SER A 36 -9.41 13.91 9.31
N ARG A 37 -8.28 13.21 9.11
CA ARG A 37 -6.95 13.79 9.38
C ARG A 37 -6.55 14.81 8.32
N TRP A 38 -6.88 14.56 7.07
CA TRP A 38 -6.62 15.52 6.01
C TRP A 38 -7.39 16.84 6.23
N GLU A 39 -8.66 16.75 6.60
CA GLU A 39 -9.48 17.93 6.94
C GLU A 39 -8.92 18.73 8.13
N LYS A 40 -8.31 18.05 9.11
CA LYS A 40 -7.60 18.69 10.21
C LYS A 40 -6.28 19.33 9.80
N GLY A 41 -5.74 19.01 8.65
CA GLY A 41 -4.50 19.54 8.10
C GLY A 41 -3.22 18.95 8.68
N TYR A 42 -3.30 18.03 9.64
CA TYR A 42 -2.14 17.38 10.24
C TYR A 42 -2.45 16.01 10.88
N ILE A 43 -1.39 15.21 11.08
CA ILE A 43 -1.39 14.03 11.93
C ILE A 43 -0.33 14.14 13.02
N LYS A 44 -0.58 13.43 14.13
CA LYS A 44 0.43 13.06 15.11
C LYS A 44 0.80 11.59 14.88
N TRP A 45 2.05 11.35 14.57
CA TRP A 45 2.63 10.02 14.50
C TRP A 45 3.54 9.79 15.69
N THR A 46 3.39 8.68 16.38
CA THR A 46 4.27 8.33 17.50
C THR A 46 5.28 7.31 17.00
N ASN A 47 6.57 7.63 17.12
CA ASN A 47 7.64 6.73 16.74
C ASN A 47 7.59 5.47 17.64
N PRO A 48 7.40 4.26 17.06
CA PRO A 48 7.26 3.05 17.86
C PRO A 48 8.54 2.62 18.60
N PHE A 49 9.69 3.17 18.22
CA PHE A 49 10.97 2.80 18.83
C PHE A 49 11.33 3.63 20.06
N ASN A 50 10.94 4.92 20.09
CA ASN A 50 11.32 5.82 21.18
C ASN A 50 10.14 6.56 21.81
N GLY A 51 8.91 6.31 21.36
CA GLY A 51 7.70 6.93 21.89
C GLY A 51 7.56 8.43 21.58
N GLN A 52 8.49 9.05 20.86
CA GLN A 52 8.46 10.47 20.58
C GLN A 52 7.38 10.82 19.55
N PRO A 53 6.57 11.86 19.80
CA PRO A 53 5.58 12.33 18.84
C PRO A 53 6.27 13.11 17.71
N LEU A 54 5.82 12.82 16.48
CA LEU A 54 6.16 13.58 15.29
C LEU A 54 4.87 14.12 14.70
N TYR A 55 4.81 15.43 14.48
CA TYR A 55 3.69 16.02 13.77
C TYR A 55 4.02 16.19 12.29
N VAL A 56 3.05 15.88 11.44
CA VAL A 56 3.17 16.03 9.98
C VAL A 56 2.01 16.87 9.51
N SER A 57 2.31 18.03 8.93
CA SER A 57 1.31 18.93 8.33
C SER A 57 1.15 18.64 6.85
N PHE A 58 -0.08 18.67 6.36
CA PHE A 58 -0.40 18.46 4.93
C PHE A 58 -0.39 19.77 4.11
N LYS A 59 -0.08 20.92 4.75
CA LYS A 59 -0.17 22.25 4.13
C LYS A 59 0.57 22.37 2.79
N ASN A 60 1.73 21.72 2.66
CA ASN A 60 2.55 21.78 1.44
C ASN A 60 2.45 20.49 0.60
N ALA A 61 1.58 19.56 0.98
CA ALA A 61 1.43 18.31 0.26
C ALA A 61 0.92 18.57 -1.16
N ARG A 62 1.67 18.08 -2.15
CA ARG A 62 1.32 18.17 -3.58
C ARG A 62 0.90 16.82 -4.15
N CYS A 63 1.26 15.73 -3.46
CA CYS A 63 0.90 14.39 -3.90
C CYS A 63 0.74 13.46 -2.70
N VAL A 64 -0.25 12.59 -2.77
CA VAL A 64 -0.43 11.47 -1.83
C VAL A 64 -0.24 10.16 -2.56
N VAL A 65 0.62 9.30 -2.03
CA VAL A 65 0.84 7.94 -2.51
C VAL A 65 0.14 6.97 -1.57
N PHE A 66 -0.89 6.31 -2.04
CA PHE A 66 -1.61 5.28 -1.30
C PHE A 66 -1.03 3.90 -1.62
N TRP A 67 -0.48 3.23 -0.59
CA TRP A 67 -0.01 1.85 -0.70
C TRP A 67 -1.07 0.93 -0.15
N THR A 68 -1.53 -0.02 -0.92
CA THR A 68 -2.64 -0.86 -0.49
C THR A 68 -2.65 -2.22 -1.18
N LYS A 69 -3.20 -3.21 -0.49
CA LYS A 69 -3.57 -4.51 -1.04
C LYS A 69 -5.08 -4.62 -1.30
N ASN A 70 -5.87 -3.68 -0.77
CA ASN A 70 -7.32 -3.66 -0.95
C ASN A 70 -7.89 -2.25 -0.77
N PRO A 71 -7.97 -1.43 -1.82
CA PRO A 71 -8.50 -0.07 -1.73
C PRO A 71 -10.04 0.00 -1.73
N LYS A 72 -10.75 -1.13 -1.75
CA LYS A 72 -12.21 -1.18 -1.98
C LYS A 72 -13.00 -0.27 -1.04
N THR A 73 -12.66 -0.27 0.25
CA THR A 73 -13.30 0.60 1.25
C THR A 73 -12.98 2.09 1.06
N PHE A 74 -11.82 2.40 0.48
CA PHE A 74 -11.40 3.77 0.22
C PHE A 74 -12.06 4.36 -1.03
N MET A 75 -12.53 3.53 -1.97
CA MET A 75 -13.09 4.01 -3.24
C MET A 75 -14.31 4.93 -3.07
N LYS A 76 -15.06 4.80 -1.98
CA LYS A 76 -16.17 5.72 -1.63
C LYS A 76 -15.72 7.18 -1.42
N HIS A 77 -14.42 7.40 -1.16
CA HIS A 77 -13.85 8.73 -0.92
C HIS A 77 -13.17 9.36 -2.13
N LEU A 78 -13.16 8.70 -3.30
CA LEU A 78 -12.42 9.21 -4.47
C LEU A 78 -12.93 10.57 -4.95
N ASP A 79 -14.25 10.82 -4.91
CA ASP A 79 -14.82 12.12 -5.27
C ASP A 79 -14.40 13.22 -4.28
N TRP A 80 -14.27 12.86 -3.00
CA TRP A 80 -13.74 13.77 -1.99
C TRP A 80 -12.23 14.01 -2.22
N CYS A 81 -11.47 12.97 -2.55
CA CYS A 81 -10.04 13.10 -2.88
C CYS A 81 -9.80 14.03 -4.08
N ASP A 82 -10.58 13.88 -5.15
CA ASP A 82 -10.47 14.72 -6.35
C ASP A 82 -10.69 16.22 -6.05
N LYS A 83 -11.48 16.53 -5.02
CA LYS A 83 -11.77 17.91 -4.59
C LYS A 83 -10.75 18.47 -3.61
N ASN A 84 -10.14 17.63 -2.77
CA ASN A 84 -9.39 18.07 -1.59
C ASN A 84 -7.90 17.75 -1.63
N ILE A 85 -7.45 16.82 -2.47
CA ILE A 85 -6.05 16.42 -2.59
C ILE A 85 -5.53 16.87 -3.96
N PRO A 86 -4.44 17.67 -4.02
CA PRO A 86 -3.94 18.21 -5.29
C PRO A 86 -3.63 17.13 -6.33
N ASN A 87 -2.94 16.06 -5.93
CA ASN A 87 -2.66 14.89 -6.75
C ASN A 87 -2.55 13.66 -5.85
N TYR A 88 -2.96 12.50 -6.36
CA TYR A 88 -2.76 11.23 -5.68
C TYR A 88 -2.75 10.07 -6.67
N TYR A 89 -2.10 8.97 -6.28
CA TYR A 89 -2.12 7.72 -7.02
C TYR A 89 -1.99 6.53 -6.07
N PHE A 90 -2.27 5.35 -6.59
CA PHE A 90 -2.24 4.11 -5.83
C PHE A 90 -1.06 3.24 -6.27
N GLN A 91 -0.35 2.73 -5.30
CA GLN A 91 0.56 1.60 -5.39
C GLN A 91 -0.23 0.36 -4.93
N PHE A 92 -0.84 -0.36 -5.85
CA PHE A 92 -1.70 -1.49 -5.54
C PHE A 92 -0.89 -2.79 -5.58
N SER A 93 -0.63 -3.37 -4.40
CA SER A 93 0.04 -4.67 -4.30
C SER A 93 -0.94 -5.80 -4.62
N LEU A 94 -0.72 -6.44 -5.75
CA LEU A 94 -1.53 -7.54 -6.27
C LEU A 94 -0.59 -8.70 -6.62
N ASN A 95 -0.36 -9.56 -5.62
CA ASN A 95 0.42 -10.79 -5.69
C ASN A 95 -0.52 -12.00 -5.81
N ASP A 96 0.00 -13.15 -6.22
CA ASP A 96 -0.72 -14.41 -6.22
C ASP A 96 -0.05 -15.41 -5.27
N TYR A 97 -0.44 -15.34 -3.98
CA TYR A 97 -0.02 -16.23 -2.91
C TYR A 97 -1.22 -16.78 -2.13
N ASP A 98 -2.39 -16.85 -2.80
CA ASP A 98 -3.64 -17.27 -2.17
C ASP A 98 -3.60 -18.76 -1.80
N ALA A 99 -3.02 -19.60 -2.65
CA ALA A 99 -2.90 -21.04 -2.42
C ALA A 99 -2.07 -21.35 -1.17
N GLU A 100 -0.99 -20.62 -0.97
CA GLU A 100 -0.06 -20.75 0.16
C GLU A 100 -0.55 -20.01 1.41
N LYS A 101 -1.57 -19.16 1.29
CA LYS A 101 -2.12 -18.33 2.39
C LYS A 101 -1.09 -17.37 3.02
N TYR A 102 -0.05 -16.97 2.26
CA TYR A 102 0.95 -16.04 2.79
C TYR A 102 0.36 -14.64 3.08
N GLU A 103 -0.78 -14.33 2.52
CA GLU A 103 -1.52 -13.08 2.71
C GLU A 103 -2.94 -13.32 3.26
N ALA A 104 -3.05 -14.05 4.36
CA ALA A 104 -4.31 -14.59 4.91
C ALA A 104 -5.44 -13.57 5.20
N LYS A 105 -5.12 -12.27 5.28
CA LYS A 105 -6.11 -11.18 5.55
C LYS A 105 -6.41 -10.33 4.32
N VAL A 106 -6.01 -10.78 3.16
CA VAL A 106 -6.20 -10.07 1.90
C VAL A 106 -7.28 -10.79 1.09
N PRO A 107 -8.16 -10.09 0.38
CA PRO A 107 -9.16 -10.73 -0.50
C PRO A 107 -8.49 -11.57 -1.59
N SER A 108 -9.24 -12.52 -2.16
CA SER A 108 -8.72 -13.39 -3.23
C SER A 108 -8.16 -12.59 -4.41
N VAL A 109 -7.26 -13.22 -5.16
CA VAL A 109 -6.64 -12.62 -6.36
C VAL A 109 -7.71 -12.12 -7.33
N GLU A 110 -8.76 -12.90 -7.58
CA GLU A 110 -9.85 -12.51 -8.48
C GLU A 110 -10.58 -11.26 -7.99
N SER A 111 -10.86 -11.19 -6.68
CA SER A 111 -11.51 -10.03 -6.08
C SER A 111 -10.62 -8.77 -6.19
N ARG A 112 -9.31 -8.93 -6.00
CA ARG A 112 -8.33 -7.85 -6.12
C ARG A 112 -8.16 -7.39 -7.58
N ILE A 113 -8.14 -8.31 -8.55
CA ILE A 113 -8.13 -7.99 -9.98
C ILE A 113 -9.36 -7.17 -10.35
N LYS A 114 -10.54 -7.58 -9.90
CA LYS A 114 -11.78 -6.81 -10.11
C LYS A 114 -11.67 -5.40 -9.54
N THR A 115 -11.25 -5.28 -8.28
CA THR A 115 -11.05 -3.98 -7.62
C THR A 115 -10.00 -3.12 -8.31
N PHE A 116 -8.91 -3.72 -8.82
CA PHE A 116 -7.88 -3.04 -9.59
C PHE A 116 -8.44 -2.40 -10.87
N LYS A 117 -9.23 -3.17 -11.61
CA LYS A 117 -9.90 -2.68 -12.83
C LYS A 117 -10.87 -1.55 -12.54
N GLU A 118 -11.73 -1.71 -11.53
CA GLU A 118 -12.70 -0.70 -11.09
C GLU A 118 -11.97 0.61 -10.69
N LEU A 119 -10.91 0.50 -9.91
CA LEU A 119 -10.11 1.66 -9.50
C LEU A 119 -9.45 2.36 -10.69
N SER A 120 -8.89 1.59 -11.61
CA SER A 120 -8.25 2.12 -12.82
C SER A 120 -9.26 2.76 -13.78
N GLN A 121 -10.43 2.18 -13.94
CA GLN A 121 -11.51 2.79 -14.73
C GLN A 121 -11.95 4.14 -14.15
N ARG A 122 -11.97 4.27 -12.83
CA ARG A 122 -12.34 5.52 -12.14
C ARG A 122 -11.24 6.59 -12.19
N LEU A 123 -9.97 6.20 -12.06
CA LEU A 123 -8.85 7.14 -11.92
C LEU A 123 -8.01 7.32 -13.19
N GLY A 124 -8.08 6.37 -14.12
CA GLY A 124 -7.18 6.25 -15.25
C GLY A 124 -5.92 5.43 -14.92
N LYS A 125 -5.43 4.69 -15.90
CA LYS A 125 -4.32 3.72 -15.78
C LYS A 125 -3.00 4.32 -15.29
N LYS A 126 -2.78 5.62 -15.44
CA LYS A 126 -1.58 6.32 -14.96
C LYS A 126 -1.54 6.47 -13.44
N ARG A 127 -2.70 6.45 -12.78
CA ARG A 127 -2.82 6.64 -11.33
C ARG A 127 -2.95 5.34 -10.54
N VAL A 128 -2.87 4.18 -11.20
CA VAL A 128 -2.92 2.86 -10.54
C VAL A 128 -1.71 2.06 -10.98
N VAL A 129 -0.71 1.98 -10.12
CA VAL A 129 0.53 1.24 -10.35
C VAL A 129 0.35 -0.17 -9.80
N TRP A 130 0.59 -1.17 -10.62
CA TRP A 130 0.62 -2.55 -10.17
C TRP A 130 1.95 -2.83 -9.46
N ARG A 131 1.87 -3.42 -8.27
CA ARG A 131 3.03 -3.94 -7.55
C ARG A 131 2.89 -5.44 -7.38
N TYR A 132 3.86 -6.18 -7.91
CA TYR A 132 4.08 -7.57 -7.52
C TYR A 132 5.26 -7.57 -6.54
N ASP A 133 4.95 -7.41 -5.26
CA ASP A 133 5.97 -7.04 -4.28
C ASP A 133 5.62 -7.62 -2.88
N PRO A 134 6.50 -8.51 -2.38
CA PRO A 134 7.72 -9.02 -3.02
C PRO A 134 7.49 -10.27 -3.89
N LEU A 135 8.47 -10.56 -4.76
CA LEU A 135 8.65 -11.86 -5.39
C LEU A 135 9.30 -12.80 -4.36
N ILE A 136 8.67 -13.95 -4.12
CA ILE A 136 9.14 -14.95 -3.14
C ILE A 136 9.37 -16.27 -3.86
N LEU A 137 10.57 -16.82 -3.74
CA LEU A 137 10.88 -18.18 -4.18
C LEU A 137 10.79 -19.14 -2.99
N THR A 138 10.12 -20.25 -3.20
CA THR A 138 10.02 -21.35 -2.24
C THR A 138 10.22 -22.67 -2.95
N LYS A 139 10.23 -23.77 -2.20
CA LYS A 139 10.29 -25.10 -2.79
C LYS A 139 9.10 -25.38 -3.71
N ASP A 140 7.94 -24.80 -3.40
CA ASP A 140 6.70 -25.01 -4.15
C ASP A 140 6.45 -23.93 -5.22
N ILE A 141 7.15 -22.80 -5.14
CA ILE A 141 7.08 -21.69 -6.08
C ILE A 141 8.48 -21.44 -6.63
N ASP A 142 8.80 -22.12 -7.72
CA ASP A 142 10.02 -21.89 -8.48
C ASP A 142 9.89 -20.65 -9.39
N VAL A 143 10.97 -20.30 -10.09
CA VAL A 143 10.98 -19.15 -11.01
C VAL A 143 9.91 -19.29 -12.10
N LYS A 144 9.71 -20.48 -12.63
CA LYS A 144 8.74 -20.73 -13.71
C LYS A 144 7.30 -20.54 -13.22
N GLU A 145 6.98 -21.07 -12.06
CA GLU A 145 5.67 -20.90 -11.45
C GLU A 145 5.42 -19.44 -11.08
N LEU A 146 6.41 -18.76 -10.52
CA LEU A 146 6.29 -17.35 -10.17
C LEU A 146 6.04 -16.47 -11.40
N LEU A 147 6.78 -16.69 -12.49
CA LEU A 147 6.57 -15.98 -13.76
C LEU A 147 5.19 -16.27 -14.34
N ARG A 148 4.71 -17.52 -14.30
CA ARG A 148 3.36 -17.88 -14.73
C ARG A 148 2.29 -17.11 -13.97
N ARG A 149 2.44 -16.93 -12.64
CA ARG A 149 1.50 -16.15 -11.81
C ARG A 149 1.53 -14.67 -12.16
N VAL A 150 2.71 -14.09 -12.35
CA VAL A 150 2.86 -12.69 -12.80
C VAL A 150 2.20 -12.50 -14.16
N GLU A 151 2.46 -13.40 -15.12
CA GLU A 151 1.86 -13.36 -16.46
C GLU A 151 0.34 -13.49 -16.41
N ASN A 152 -0.19 -14.40 -15.60
CA ASN A 152 -1.63 -14.60 -15.45
C ASN A 152 -2.36 -13.34 -14.93
N ILE A 153 -1.79 -12.65 -13.94
CA ILE A 153 -2.32 -11.37 -13.49
C ILE A 153 -2.13 -10.30 -14.57
N GLY A 154 -0.93 -10.22 -15.14
CA GLY A 154 -0.57 -9.23 -16.16
C GLY A 154 -1.51 -9.26 -17.35
N ASN A 155 -1.81 -10.45 -17.87
CA ASN A 155 -2.74 -10.64 -19.00
C ASN A 155 -4.15 -10.11 -18.70
N GLN A 156 -4.54 -10.05 -17.44
CA GLN A 156 -5.85 -9.54 -17.02
C GLN A 156 -5.88 -8.04 -16.77
N ILE A 157 -4.74 -7.41 -16.40
CA ILE A 157 -4.73 -6.00 -15.96
C ILE A 157 -3.85 -5.07 -16.78
N HIS A 158 -3.11 -5.53 -17.80
CA HIS A 158 -2.17 -4.71 -18.57
C HIS A 158 -2.81 -3.48 -19.22
N GLU A 159 -4.08 -3.54 -19.60
CA GLU A 159 -4.81 -2.38 -20.14
C GLU A 159 -5.18 -1.34 -19.07
N PHE A 160 -5.12 -1.72 -17.80
CA PHE A 160 -5.55 -0.94 -16.63
C PHE A 160 -4.38 -0.31 -15.86
N THR A 161 -3.14 -0.49 -16.31
CA THR A 161 -1.96 0.11 -15.70
C THR A 161 -0.88 0.38 -16.75
N GLU A 162 -0.02 1.36 -16.48
CA GLU A 162 1.15 1.63 -17.32
C GLU A 162 2.45 1.15 -16.66
N LYS A 163 2.39 0.64 -15.44
CA LYS A 163 3.58 0.34 -14.66
C LYS A 163 3.40 -0.89 -13.78
N LEU A 164 4.34 -1.83 -13.94
CA LEU A 164 4.61 -2.87 -12.97
C LEU A 164 5.84 -2.48 -12.14
N VAL A 165 5.72 -2.59 -10.83
CA VAL A 165 6.84 -2.49 -9.88
C VAL A 165 6.95 -3.82 -9.15
N PHE A 166 8.15 -4.36 -9.06
CA PHE A 166 8.41 -5.57 -8.31
C PHE A 166 9.69 -5.43 -7.47
N SER A 167 9.81 -6.23 -6.45
CA SER A 167 11.05 -6.39 -5.68
C SER A 167 11.30 -7.84 -5.37
N PHE A 168 12.55 -8.22 -5.27
CA PHE A 168 12.95 -9.50 -4.72
C PHE A 168 12.91 -9.43 -3.20
N VAL A 169 12.41 -10.48 -2.56
CA VAL A 169 12.45 -10.51 -1.11
C VAL A 169 13.87 -10.85 -0.65
N ASP A 170 14.39 -10.03 0.24
CA ASP A 170 15.58 -10.35 1.01
C ASP A 170 15.12 -10.82 2.40
N ILE A 171 14.96 -12.13 2.54
CA ILE A 171 14.38 -12.73 3.74
C ILE A 171 15.31 -12.53 4.93
N SER A 172 16.63 -12.58 4.70
CA SER A 172 17.64 -12.44 5.75
C SER A 172 17.60 -11.07 6.44
N ILE A 173 17.25 -10.02 5.71
CA ILE A 173 17.10 -8.65 6.24
C ILE A 173 15.76 -8.48 6.97
N TYR A 174 14.69 -9.10 6.46
CA TYR A 174 13.34 -8.94 7.02
C TYR A 174 12.99 -10.02 8.04
N LYS A 175 13.59 -9.96 9.23
CA LYS A 175 13.40 -10.93 10.34
C LYS A 175 11.92 -11.30 10.62
N LYS A 176 10.99 -10.39 10.43
CA LYS A 176 9.56 -10.68 10.60
C LYS A 176 9.04 -11.64 9.52
N VAL A 177 9.50 -11.47 8.28
CA VAL A 177 9.14 -12.36 7.16
C VAL A 177 9.77 -13.72 7.40
N GLU A 178 11.05 -13.78 7.69
CA GLU A 178 11.78 -15.01 8.03
C GLU A 178 11.07 -15.79 9.16
N ASN A 179 10.76 -15.12 10.27
CA ASN A 179 10.06 -15.74 11.39
C ASN A 179 8.68 -16.27 11.04
N ASN A 180 7.94 -15.59 10.16
CA ASN A 180 6.62 -16.05 9.73
C ASN A 180 6.74 -17.28 8.81
N LEU A 181 7.65 -17.26 7.84
CA LEU A 181 7.90 -18.40 6.95
C LEU A 181 8.38 -19.64 7.74
N ASN A 182 9.26 -19.44 8.70
CA ASN A 182 9.75 -20.52 9.57
C ASN A 182 8.64 -21.12 10.46
N LYS A 183 7.71 -20.30 10.98
CA LYS A 183 6.56 -20.78 11.75
C LYS A 183 5.62 -21.67 10.95
N GLU A 184 5.47 -21.35 9.67
CA GLU A 184 4.63 -22.11 8.74
C GLU A 184 5.43 -23.25 8.05
N ASN A 185 6.69 -23.50 8.47
CA ASN A 185 7.60 -24.49 7.88
C ASN A 185 7.81 -24.31 6.36
N VAL A 186 7.77 -23.08 5.86
CA VAL A 186 8.00 -22.77 4.46
C VAL A 186 9.48 -22.79 4.15
N GLN A 187 9.89 -23.67 3.24
CA GLN A 187 11.25 -23.71 2.73
C GLN A 187 11.41 -22.67 1.62
N TYR A 188 12.00 -21.55 1.95
CA TYR A 188 12.29 -20.48 1.00
C TYR A 188 13.67 -20.61 0.38
N ILE A 189 13.85 -19.96 -0.77
CA ILE A 189 15.10 -19.92 -1.53
C ILE A 189 15.51 -18.45 -1.60
N GLU A 190 16.77 -18.15 -1.24
CA GLU A 190 17.36 -16.82 -1.44
C GLU A 190 17.59 -16.56 -2.94
N TRP A 191 17.47 -15.29 -3.35
CA TRP A 191 17.68 -14.87 -4.75
C TRP A 191 19.16 -14.81 -5.09
#